data_9838b459689938509d33535760f8fb7f
#
_entry.id   9838b459689938509d33535760f8fb7f
#
_cell.length_a   1.000
_cell.length_b   1.000
_cell.length_c   1.000
_cell.angle_alpha   90.00
_cell.angle_beta   90.00
_cell.angle_gamma   90.00
#
_symmetry.space_group_name_H-M   'P 1'
#
loop_
_entity.id
_entity.type
_entity.pdbx_description
1 polymer ?
#
loop_
_entity_poly.entity_id
_entity_poly.type
_entity_poly.pdbx_seq_one_letter_code
_entity_poly.pdbx_strand_id
1 'polypeptide(L)' 'MNREARILKTRRKELGLSQTDVALNAGIQIQQYQKFEYGERKLSNSSMVLGLRICAVLELDPYEFAFESDTDWINVPAK' A
#
# COMPACT_ATOMS: atom_id res chain seq x y z
N MET A 1 -1.17 -13.91 -5.54
CA MET A 1 -1.32 -12.54 -5.04
C MET A 1 -0.27 -12.29 -3.98
N ASN A 2 0.44 -11.18 -4.09
CA ASN A 2 1.47 -10.89 -3.10
C ASN A 2 0.85 -10.27 -1.84
N ARG A 3 1.65 -10.18 -0.80
CA ARG A 3 1.20 -9.68 0.49
C ARG A 3 0.65 -8.25 0.40
N GLU A 4 1.37 -7.39 -0.31
CA GLU A 4 0.96 -5.98 -0.41
C GLU A 4 -0.39 -5.84 -1.10
N ALA A 5 -0.58 -6.57 -2.20
CA ALA A 5 -1.84 -6.51 -2.93
C ALA A 5 -3.01 -6.93 -2.04
N ARG A 6 -2.81 -7.96 -1.24
CA ARG A 6 -3.85 -8.44 -0.33
C ARG A 6 -4.16 -7.41 0.74
N ILE A 7 -3.14 -6.78 1.30
CA ILE A 7 -3.33 -5.76 2.32
C ILE A 7 -4.11 -4.58 1.77
N LEU A 8 -3.73 -4.11 0.58
CA LEU A 8 -4.43 -2.99 -0.04
C LEU A 8 -5.91 -3.29 -0.23
N LYS A 9 -6.22 -4.44 -0.78
CA LYS A 9 -7.60 -4.82 -1.05
C LYS A 9 -8.39 -4.99 0.24
N THR A 10 -7.82 -5.69 1.20
CA THR A 10 -8.50 -5.94 2.47
C THR A 10 -8.80 -4.63 3.19
N ARG A 11 -7.80 -3.77 3.29
CA ARG A 11 -7.99 -2.52 4.00
C ARG A 11 -9.00 -1.62 3.30
N ARG A 12 -8.92 -1.58 1.96
CA ARG A 12 -9.88 -0.80 1.19
C ARG A 12 -11.31 -1.23 1.50
N LYS A 13 -11.54 -2.54 1.52
CA LYS A 13 -12.87 -3.06 1.81
C LYS A 13 -13.30 -2.78 3.24
N GLU A 14 -12.38 -2.87 4.19
CA GLU A 14 -12.68 -2.54 5.58
C GLU A 14 -13.15 -1.11 5.72
N LEU A 15 -12.60 -0.21 4.93
CA LEU A 15 -12.95 1.20 4.97
C LEU A 15 -14.17 1.52 4.11
N GLY A 16 -14.70 0.54 3.38
CA GLY A 16 -15.87 0.75 2.54
C GLY A 16 -15.59 1.56 1.29
N LEU A 17 -14.35 1.55 0.81
CA LEU A 17 -13.96 2.35 -0.35
C LEU A 17 -13.91 1.50 -1.60
N SER A 18 -14.25 2.14 -2.75
CA SER A 18 -14.05 1.52 -4.04
C SER A 18 -12.62 1.78 -4.51
N GLN A 19 -12.20 1.04 -5.54
CA GLN A 19 -10.90 1.30 -6.16
C GLN A 19 -10.83 2.72 -6.70
N THR A 20 -11.94 3.19 -7.27
CA THR A 20 -12.01 4.56 -7.77
C THR A 20 -11.83 5.57 -6.65
N ASP A 21 -12.45 5.31 -5.48
CA ASP A 21 -12.31 6.21 -4.35
C ASP A 21 -10.85 6.33 -3.92
N VAL A 22 -10.15 5.22 -3.83
CA VAL A 22 -8.75 5.25 -3.41
C VAL A 22 -7.90 5.99 -4.44
N ALA A 23 -8.08 5.68 -5.72
CA ALA A 23 -7.30 6.34 -6.76
C ALA A 23 -7.55 7.85 -6.77
N LEU A 24 -8.81 8.24 -6.67
CA LEU A 24 -9.17 9.65 -6.69
C LEU A 24 -8.55 10.39 -5.50
N ASN A 25 -8.68 9.82 -4.31
CA ASN A 25 -8.17 10.45 -3.10
C ASN A 25 -6.63 10.47 -3.06
N ALA A 26 -6.00 9.51 -3.70
CA ALA A 26 -4.54 9.47 -3.78
C ALA A 26 -3.99 10.31 -4.93
N GLY A 27 -4.88 10.84 -5.79
CA GLY A 27 -4.45 11.68 -6.91
C GLY A 27 -3.79 10.91 -8.04
N ILE A 28 -4.23 9.67 -8.28
CA ILE A 28 -3.68 8.84 -9.36
C ILE A 28 -4.82 8.27 -10.19
N GLN A 29 -4.46 7.70 -11.32
CA GLN A 29 -5.44 7.05 -12.17
C GLN A 29 -5.82 5.68 -11.61
N ILE A 30 -7.07 5.29 -11.83
CA ILE A 30 -7.55 4.02 -11.31
C ILE A 30 -6.74 2.85 -11.85
N GLN A 31 -6.32 2.90 -13.11
CA GLN A 31 -5.53 1.82 -13.69
C GLN A 31 -4.21 1.63 -12.96
N GLN A 32 -3.62 2.73 -12.53
CA GLN A 32 -2.37 2.68 -11.77
C GLN A 32 -2.59 2.02 -10.42
N TYR A 33 -3.65 2.40 -9.72
CA TYR A 33 -3.96 1.78 -8.44
C TYR A 33 -4.26 0.29 -8.59
N GLN A 34 -5.02 -0.07 -9.66
CA GLN A 34 -5.38 -1.46 -9.87
C GLN A 34 -4.15 -2.36 -10.03
N LYS A 35 -3.09 -1.85 -10.65
CA LYS A 35 -1.87 -2.64 -10.80
C LYS A 35 -1.28 -3.04 -9.45
N PHE A 36 -1.36 -2.15 -8.48
CA PHE A 36 -0.90 -2.47 -7.13
C PHE A 36 -1.81 -3.49 -6.47
N GLU A 37 -3.12 -3.33 -6.59
CA GLU A 37 -4.06 -4.20 -5.90
C GLU A 37 -4.12 -5.59 -6.54
N TYR A 38 -3.84 -5.69 -7.84
CA TYR A 38 -3.82 -6.98 -8.53
C TYR A 38 -2.47 -7.66 -8.47
N GLY A 39 -1.49 -7.03 -7.83
CA GLY A 39 -0.19 -7.65 -7.66
C GLY A 39 0.73 -7.55 -8.85
N GLU A 40 0.38 -6.72 -9.85
CA GLU A 40 1.22 -6.53 -11.02
C GLU A 40 2.43 -5.66 -10.71
N ARG A 41 2.30 -4.77 -9.74
CA ARG A 41 3.39 -3.91 -9.29
C ARG A 41 3.33 -3.84 -7.78
N LYS A 42 4.50 -3.73 -7.16
CA LYS A 42 4.56 -3.55 -5.71
C LYS A 42 4.58 -2.07 -5.38
N LEU A 43 3.70 -1.66 -4.50
CA LEU A 43 3.67 -0.28 -4.05
C LEU A 43 5.00 0.11 -3.39
N SER A 44 5.61 -0.82 -2.67
CA SER A 44 6.89 -0.55 -2.02
C SER A 44 8.02 -0.30 -3.00
N ASN A 45 7.85 -0.66 -4.27
CA ASN A 45 8.83 -0.38 -5.31
C ASN A 45 8.49 0.87 -6.13
N SER A 46 7.42 1.56 -5.78
CA SER A 46 7.04 2.78 -6.48
C SER A 46 7.66 3.99 -5.77
N SER A 47 7.32 5.19 -6.23
CA SER A 47 7.85 6.39 -5.59
C SER A 47 7.38 6.49 -4.14
N MET A 48 8.21 7.09 -3.31
CA MET A 48 7.85 7.31 -1.91
C MET A 48 6.57 8.14 -1.80
N VAL A 49 6.43 9.17 -2.63
CA VAL A 49 5.25 10.03 -2.57
C VAL A 49 4.00 9.22 -2.83
N LEU A 50 4.03 8.39 -3.86
CA LEU A 50 2.86 7.58 -4.22
C LEU A 50 2.54 6.58 -3.11
N GLY A 51 3.57 5.93 -2.58
CA GLY A 51 3.37 4.98 -1.49
C GLY A 51 2.76 5.64 -0.27
N LEU A 52 3.26 6.82 0.10
CA LEU A 52 2.73 7.53 1.26
C LEU A 52 1.30 7.99 1.04
N ARG A 53 0.97 8.44 -0.17
CA ARG A 53 -0.39 8.89 -0.48
C ARG A 53 -1.39 7.75 -0.35
N ILE A 54 -1.08 6.61 -0.93
CA ILE A 54 -1.98 5.47 -0.88
C ILE A 54 -2.13 4.96 0.55
N CYS A 55 -1.02 4.87 1.28
CA CYS A 55 -1.08 4.46 2.67
C CYS A 55 -1.91 5.43 3.51
N ALA A 56 -1.80 6.72 3.23
CA ALA A 56 -2.59 7.71 3.96
C ALA A 56 -4.10 7.53 3.69
N VAL A 57 -4.47 7.32 2.43
CA VAL A 57 -5.88 7.12 2.07
C VAL A 57 -6.44 5.89 2.77
N LEU A 58 -5.65 4.82 2.85
CA LEU A 58 -6.09 3.56 3.44
C LEU A 58 -5.79 3.47 4.93
N GLU A 59 -5.24 4.53 5.51
CA GLU A 59 -4.92 4.57 6.95
C GLU A 59 -4.01 3.42 7.33
N LEU A 60 -3.02 3.17 6.47
CA LEU A 60 -2.00 2.17 6.70
C LEU A 60 -0.71 2.85 7.14
N ASP A 61 -0.01 2.21 8.08
CA ASP A 61 1.32 2.66 8.46
C ASP A 61 2.27 2.25 7.34
N PRO A 62 2.93 3.21 6.66
CA PRO A 62 3.79 2.85 5.54
C PRO A 62 4.98 1.99 5.95
N TYR A 63 5.48 2.14 7.16
CA TYR A 63 6.54 1.27 7.65
C TYR A 63 6.07 -0.16 7.76
N GLU A 64 4.95 -0.37 8.41
CA GLU A 64 4.41 -1.73 8.56
C GLU A 64 4.07 -2.32 7.21
N PHE A 65 3.49 -1.49 6.33
CA PHE A 65 3.12 -1.96 5.01
C PHE A 65 4.34 -2.44 4.23
N ALA A 66 5.41 -1.65 4.25
CA ALA A 66 6.59 -1.95 3.44
C ALA A 66 7.45 -3.07 4.02
N PHE A 67 7.51 -3.17 5.35
CA PHE A 67 8.52 -4.01 6.01
C PHE A 67 7.95 -5.08 6.92
N GLU A 68 6.66 -5.26 6.94
CA GLU A 68 6.07 -6.17 7.91
C GLU A 68 6.64 -7.59 7.82
N SER A 69 6.93 -8.03 6.61
CA SER A 69 7.47 -9.38 6.43
C SER A 69 8.96 -9.46 6.74
N ASP A 70 9.59 -8.32 6.96
CA ASP A 70 11.03 -8.24 7.23
C ASP A 70 11.26 -7.63 8.60
N THR A 71 10.61 -8.20 9.59
CA THR A 71 10.70 -7.66 10.94
C THR A 71 12.11 -7.66 11.49
N ASP A 72 12.98 -8.47 10.89
CA ASP A 72 14.37 -8.53 11.35
C ASP A 72 15.06 -7.17 11.27
N TRP A 73 14.74 -6.38 10.26
CA TRP A 73 15.38 -5.07 10.14
C TRP A 73 14.97 -4.14 11.28
N ILE A 74 13.73 -4.31 11.77
CA ILE A 74 13.25 -3.51 12.90
C ILE A 74 13.97 -3.91 14.17
N ASN A 75 14.28 -5.20 14.29
CA ASN A 75 14.90 -5.74 15.47
C ASN A 75 16.42 -5.66 15.44
N VAL A 76 16.98 -5.19 14.36
CA VAL A 76 18.43 -4.97 14.28
C VAL A 76 18.77 -3.88 15.26
N PRO A 77 19.76 -4.11 16.13
CA PRO A 77 20.14 -3.09 17.10
C PRO A 77 20.52 -1.82 16.37
N ALA A 78 19.89 -0.79 16.78
CA ALA A 78 20.20 0.47 16.16
C ALA A 78 21.60 0.87 16.50
N LYS A 79 21.94 0.19 16.61
CA LYS A 79 23.02 0.36 16.88
C LYS A 79 23.56 0.40 17.24
#